data_04e05fda404ff42107f079628d82259e
#
_entry.id   04e05fda404ff42107f079628d82259e
#
_cell.length_a   1.000
_cell.length_b   1.000
_cell.length_c   1.000
_cell.angle_alpha   90.00
_cell.angle_beta   90.00
_cell.angle_gamma   90.00
#
_symmetry.space_group_name_H-M   'P 1'
#
loop_
_entity.id
_entity.type
_entity.pdbx_description
1 polymer ?
#
loop_
_entity_poly.entity_id
_entity_poly.type
_entity_poly.pdbx_seq_one_letter_code
_entity_poly.pdbx_strand_id
1 'polypeptide(L)'
;NTIVRPNFMENLMDIWFDYNIPKDSIVIEVSEDKVKGGLSDVLDKIVELKNNGFHIAIDNYGAKYADLFLFSEVKFDTLKLDRELVHKLETDEKTCMISKSVIDICKNYNISVVAEGVENEKEYDILKEMGCDEAQGYLFDKPMSWNRFEEKYL
;
A
#
# COMPACT_ATOMS: atom_id res chain seq x y z
N ASN A 1 2.64 -16.37 -5.52
CA ASN A 1 1.61 -15.65 -4.80
C ASN A 1 1.42 -16.26 -3.41
N THR A 2 1.78 -15.54 -2.35
CA THR A 2 1.83 -16.12 -1.00
C THR A 2 0.43 -16.31 -0.42
N ILE A 3 -0.49 -15.39 -0.66
CA ILE A 3 -1.84 -15.42 -0.07
C ILE A 3 -2.74 -16.56 -0.58
N VAL A 4 -2.49 -17.06 -1.79
CA VAL A 4 -3.24 -18.20 -2.37
C VAL A 4 -2.59 -19.56 -2.11
N ARG A 5 -1.50 -19.62 -1.32
CA ARG A 5 -0.91 -20.89 -0.93
C ARG A 5 -1.84 -21.67 0.00
N PRO A 6 -1.89 -23.01 -0.12
CA PRO A 6 -2.55 -23.84 0.87
C PRO A 6 -2.06 -23.47 2.28
N ASN A 7 -2.95 -23.43 3.25
CA ASN A 7 -2.66 -23.14 4.67
C ASN A 7 -2.12 -21.72 4.96
N PHE A 8 -2.21 -20.77 4.01
CA PHE A 8 -1.75 -19.41 4.28
C PHE A 8 -2.48 -18.78 5.48
N MET A 9 -3.82 -18.88 5.50
CA MET A 9 -4.62 -18.34 6.60
C MET A 9 -4.32 -19.03 7.93
N GLU A 10 -4.20 -20.36 7.92
CA GLU A 10 -3.87 -21.15 9.11
C GLU A 10 -2.52 -20.69 9.70
N ASN A 11 -1.47 -20.66 8.88
CA ASN A 11 -0.16 -20.19 9.30
C ASN A 11 -0.16 -18.72 9.80
N LEU A 12 -0.92 -17.85 9.15
CA LEU A 12 -1.04 -16.45 9.58
C LEU A 12 -1.73 -16.34 10.94
N MET A 13 -2.79 -17.13 11.15
CA MET A 13 -3.52 -17.15 12.40
C MET A 13 -2.70 -17.75 13.54
N ASP A 14 -1.88 -18.79 13.27
CA ASP A 14 -0.97 -19.37 14.24
C ASP A 14 0.08 -18.34 14.68
N ILE A 15 0.73 -17.65 13.73
CA ILE A 15 1.69 -16.59 14.05
C ILE A 15 1.00 -15.46 14.84
N TRP A 16 -0.17 -15.02 14.41
CA TRP A 16 -0.90 -13.98 15.11
C TRP A 16 -1.22 -14.38 16.55
N PHE A 17 -1.67 -15.62 16.77
CA PHE A 17 -2.01 -16.14 18.09
C PHE A 17 -0.78 -16.25 19.01
N ASP A 18 0.35 -16.75 18.47
CA ASP A 18 1.59 -16.96 19.22
C ASP A 18 2.18 -15.63 19.74
N TYR A 19 2.07 -14.55 18.97
CA TYR A 19 2.64 -13.25 19.33
C TYR A 19 1.65 -12.28 19.95
N ASN A 20 0.35 -12.61 19.99
CA ASN A 20 -0.73 -11.79 20.55
C ASN A 20 -0.69 -10.32 20.06
N ILE A 21 -0.39 -10.12 18.77
CA ILE A 21 -0.34 -8.80 18.14
C ILE A 21 -1.77 -8.33 17.81
N PRO A 22 -2.16 -7.07 18.05
CA PRO A 22 -3.44 -6.55 17.56
C PRO A 22 -3.57 -6.71 16.04
N LYS A 23 -4.70 -7.24 15.56
CA LYS A 23 -4.89 -7.52 14.11
C LYS A 23 -4.82 -6.26 13.25
N ASP A 24 -5.25 -5.12 13.77
CA ASP A 24 -5.17 -3.81 13.15
C ASP A 24 -3.74 -3.27 13.00
N SER A 25 -2.78 -3.88 13.73
CA SER A 25 -1.35 -3.60 13.59
C SER A 25 -0.67 -4.44 12.50
N ILE A 26 -1.42 -5.36 11.86
CA ILE A 26 -0.90 -6.22 10.78
C ILE A 26 -1.50 -5.78 9.46
N VAL A 27 -0.65 -5.35 8.54
CA VAL A 27 -1.03 -4.98 7.17
C VAL A 27 -0.57 -6.06 6.20
N ILE A 28 -1.49 -6.59 5.43
CA ILE A 28 -1.20 -7.57 4.38
C ILE A 28 -1.12 -6.85 3.04
N GLU A 29 0.06 -6.80 2.47
CA GLU A 29 0.31 -6.16 1.18
C GLU A 29 0.02 -7.11 0.03
N VAL A 30 -0.78 -6.65 -0.92
CA VAL A 30 -1.14 -7.39 -2.14
C VAL A 30 -0.80 -6.53 -3.34
N SER A 31 0.12 -7.00 -4.19
CA SER A 31 0.50 -6.27 -5.40
C SER A 31 -0.67 -6.12 -6.37
N GLU A 32 -0.81 -4.93 -6.97
CA GLU A 32 -1.82 -4.61 -7.98
C GLU A 32 -1.85 -5.63 -9.13
N ASP A 33 -0.69 -6.05 -9.64
CA ASP A 33 -0.56 -7.08 -10.69
C ASP A 33 -1.28 -8.40 -10.36
N LYS A 34 -1.36 -8.76 -9.08
CA LYS A 34 -1.98 -10.02 -8.64
C LYS A 34 -3.49 -9.90 -8.56
N VAL A 35 -3.98 -8.74 -8.23
CA VAL A 35 -5.42 -8.45 -8.23
C VAL A 35 -5.94 -8.41 -9.68
N LYS A 36 -5.24 -7.73 -10.59
CA LYS A 36 -5.56 -7.66 -12.02
C LYS A 36 -5.55 -9.01 -12.75
N GLY A 37 -4.74 -9.93 -12.29
CA GLY A 37 -4.63 -11.27 -12.89
C GLY A 37 -5.93 -12.07 -12.86
N GLY A 38 -7.02 -11.52 -12.30
CA GLY A 38 -8.36 -12.09 -12.37
C GLY A 38 -8.48 -13.45 -11.68
N LEU A 39 -7.57 -13.78 -10.80
CA LEU A 39 -7.67 -14.97 -9.99
C LEU A 39 -8.73 -14.72 -8.92
N SER A 40 -9.94 -15.26 -9.11
CA SER A 40 -11.00 -15.23 -8.11
C SER A 40 -10.47 -15.59 -6.71
N ASP A 41 -9.52 -16.52 -6.67
CA ASP A 41 -8.86 -16.97 -5.45
C ASP A 41 -8.14 -15.84 -4.68
N VAL A 42 -7.60 -14.82 -5.37
CA VAL A 42 -6.98 -13.66 -4.71
C VAL A 42 -8.03 -12.77 -4.08
N LEU A 43 -9.11 -12.51 -4.79
CA LEU A 43 -10.23 -11.69 -4.29
C LEU A 43 -10.90 -12.36 -3.09
N ASP A 44 -11.17 -13.67 -3.19
CA ASP A 44 -11.76 -14.45 -2.10
C ASP A 44 -10.87 -14.43 -0.86
N LYS A 45 -9.54 -14.51 -1.04
CA LYS A 45 -8.59 -14.41 0.08
C LYS A 45 -8.52 -13.02 0.69
N ILE A 46 -8.63 -11.95 -0.10
CA ILE A 46 -8.73 -10.59 0.43
C ILE A 46 -9.99 -10.44 1.29
N VAL A 47 -11.12 -10.95 0.81
CA VAL A 47 -12.39 -10.95 1.57
C VAL A 47 -12.25 -11.74 2.87
N GLU A 48 -11.63 -12.92 2.82
CA GLU A 48 -11.37 -13.75 4.00
C GLU A 48 -10.50 -13.02 5.03
N LEU A 49 -9.40 -12.39 4.60
CA LEU A 49 -8.51 -11.60 5.45
C LEU A 49 -9.24 -10.42 6.09
N LYS A 50 -10.01 -9.65 5.31
CA LYS A 50 -10.81 -8.54 5.81
C LYS A 50 -11.84 -8.98 6.85
N ASN A 51 -12.54 -10.09 6.60
CA ASN A 51 -13.52 -10.64 7.54
C ASN A 51 -12.87 -11.12 8.86
N ASN A 52 -11.58 -11.45 8.83
CA ASN A 52 -10.79 -11.79 10.01
C ASN A 52 -10.18 -10.57 10.71
N GLY A 53 -10.41 -9.34 10.21
CA GLY A 53 -9.98 -8.08 10.83
C GLY A 53 -8.57 -7.63 10.47
N PHE A 54 -7.94 -8.22 9.45
CA PHE A 54 -6.64 -7.74 8.95
C PHE A 54 -6.81 -6.53 8.04
N HIS A 55 -5.85 -5.62 8.08
CA HIS A 55 -5.73 -4.51 7.13
C HIS A 55 -5.11 -5.00 5.82
N ILE A 56 -5.65 -4.51 4.71
CA ILE A 56 -5.16 -4.82 3.36
C ILE A 56 -4.61 -3.57 2.72
N ALA A 57 -3.38 -3.64 2.23
CA ALA A 57 -2.78 -2.62 1.38
C ALA A 57 -2.60 -3.13 -0.04
N ILE A 58 -3.00 -2.33 -1.01
CA ILE A 58 -2.67 -2.58 -2.42
C ILE A 58 -1.31 -1.94 -2.70
N ASP A 59 -0.36 -2.76 -3.11
CA ASP A 59 1.03 -2.40 -3.32
C ASP A 59 1.38 -2.20 -4.80
N ASN A 60 2.35 -1.34 -5.08
CA ASN A 60 2.87 -1.01 -6.41
C ASN A 60 1.81 -0.43 -7.37
N TYR A 61 0.86 0.36 -6.85
CA TYR A 61 -0.18 0.96 -7.68
C TYR A 61 0.42 1.97 -8.68
N GLY A 62 0.10 1.74 -9.96
CA GLY A 62 0.58 2.59 -11.04
C GLY A 62 1.98 2.26 -11.59
N ALA A 63 2.65 1.21 -11.11
CA ALA A 63 3.96 0.77 -11.62
C ALA A 63 3.97 0.49 -13.13
N LYS A 64 2.88 -0.06 -13.64
CA LYS A 64 2.71 -0.35 -15.08
C LYS A 64 1.47 0.32 -15.65
N TYR A 65 0.34 0.09 -15.02
CA TYR A 65 -0.96 0.63 -15.41
C TYR A 65 -1.79 0.85 -14.14
N ALA A 66 -2.32 2.04 -13.95
CA ALA A 66 -3.27 2.31 -12.87
C ALA A 66 -4.66 1.78 -13.24
N ASP A 67 -5.23 0.89 -12.44
CA ASP A 67 -6.54 0.32 -12.67
C ASP A 67 -7.59 0.90 -11.70
N LEU A 68 -8.49 1.70 -12.24
CA LEU A 68 -9.56 2.29 -11.46
C LEU A 68 -10.67 1.29 -11.09
N PHE A 69 -10.80 0.17 -11.80
CA PHE A 69 -11.78 -0.87 -11.44
C PHE A 69 -11.45 -1.55 -10.12
N LEU A 70 -10.18 -1.48 -9.69
CA LEU A 70 -9.75 -1.98 -8.39
C LEU A 70 -10.64 -1.46 -7.25
N PHE A 71 -11.01 -0.18 -7.30
CA PHE A 71 -11.83 0.45 -6.27
C PHE A 71 -13.28 -0.08 -6.21
N SER A 72 -13.79 -0.65 -7.29
CA SER A 72 -15.11 -1.28 -7.31
C SER A 72 -15.10 -2.75 -6.94
N GLU A 73 -14.00 -3.46 -7.22
CA GLU A 73 -13.92 -4.92 -7.07
C GLU A 73 -13.34 -5.35 -5.72
N VAL A 74 -12.49 -4.54 -5.10
CA VAL A 74 -11.70 -4.91 -3.92
C VAL A 74 -11.95 -3.98 -2.76
N LYS A 75 -12.21 -4.55 -1.58
CA LYS A 75 -12.21 -3.79 -0.32
C LYS A 75 -10.82 -3.82 0.30
N PHE A 76 -10.17 -2.67 0.36
CA PHE A 76 -8.85 -2.49 0.96
C PHE A 76 -8.79 -1.20 1.78
N ASP A 77 -7.77 -1.06 2.61
CA ASP A 77 -7.64 0.04 3.56
C ASP A 77 -6.58 1.06 3.16
N THR A 78 -5.56 0.60 2.42
CA THR A 78 -4.41 1.44 2.05
C THR A 78 -4.04 1.22 0.58
N LEU A 79 -3.72 2.30 -0.11
CA LEU A 79 -3.15 2.29 -1.46
C LEU A 79 -1.73 2.81 -1.40
N LYS A 80 -0.76 2.03 -1.90
CA LYS A 80 0.64 2.42 -1.97
C LYS A 80 0.99 2.83 -3.40
N LEU A 81 1.23 4.12 -3.62
CA LEU A 81 1.63 4.66 -4.92
C LEU A 81 3.08 4.25 -5.20
N ASP A 82 3.29 3.61 -6.35
CA ASP A 82 4.62 3.15 -6.74
C ASP A 82 5.60 4.30 -6.99
N ARG A 83 6.87 4.07 -6.66
CA ARG A 83 7.97 5.04 -6.83
C ARG A 83 8.11 5.57 -8.25
N GLU A 84 7.83 4.76 -9.29
CA GLU A 84 7.93 5.22 -10.68
C GLU A 84 6.90 6.30 -10.99
N LEU A 85 5.75 6.25 -10.32
CA LEU A 85 4.72 7.27 -10.40
C LEU A 85 5.16 8.52 -9.62
N VAL A 86 5.67 8.34 -8.39
CA VAL A 86 6.15 9.44 -7.53
C VAL A 86 7.26 10.24 -8.22
N HIS A 87 8.27 9.59 -8.79
CA HIS A 87 9.37 10.27 -9.50
C HIS A 87 8.95 11.07 -10.74
N LYS A 88 7.79 10.77 -11.33
CA LYS A 88 7.26 11.53 -12.47
C LYS A 88 6.48 12.77 -12.07
N LEU A 89 6.12 12.94 -10.79
CA LEU A 89 5.30 14.06 -10.34
C LEU A 89 5.91 15.43 -10.65
N GLU A 90 7.23 15.56 -10.61
CA GLU A 90 7.92 16.81 -10.91
C GLU A 90 7.95 17.15 -12.40
N THR A 91 7.88 16.18 -13.28
CA THR A 91 8.23 16.33 -14.71
C THR A 91 7.07 16.04 -15.66
N ASP A 92 6.03 15.36 -15.19
CA ASP A 92 4.87 14.98 -16.01
C ASP A 92 3.55 15.45 -15.38
N GLU A 93 3.01 16.53 -15.93
CA GLU A 93 1.75 17.11 -15.51
C GLU A 93 0.57 16.12 -15.58
N LYS A 94 0.58 15.21 -16.56
CA LYS A 94 -0.48 14.18 -16.68
C LYS A 94 -0.41 13.18 -15.52
N THR A 95 0.78 12.75 -15.16
CA THR A 95 0.99 11.89 -13.99
C THR A 95 0.53 12.61 -12.72
N CYS A 96 0.84 13.90 -12.59
CA CYS A 96 0.38 14.74 -11.49
C CYS A 96 -1.16 14.75 -11.37
N MET A 97 -1.86 15.01 -12.48
CA MET A 97 -3.32 15.02 -12.52
C MET A 97 -3.94 13.66 -12.19
N ILE A 98 -3.36 12.58 -12.72
CA ILE A 98 -3.82 11.21 -12.46
C ILE A 98 -3.64 10.88 -10.97
N SER A 99 -2.46 11.13 -10.41
CA SER A 99 -2.15 10.86 -9.01
C SER A 99 -3.09 11.63 -8.08
N LYS A 100 -3.33 12.91 -8.37
CA LYS A 100 -4.28 13.71 -7.61
C LYS A 100 -5.69 13.12 -7.64
N SER A 101 -6.14 12.69 -8.83
CA SER A 101 -7.47 12.08 -8.99
C SER A 101 -7.60 10.77 -8.19
N VAL A 102 -6.56 9.95 -8.18
CA VAL A 102 -6.51 8.71 -7.41
C VAL A 102 -6.55 9.00 -5.90
N ILE A 103 -5.76 9.97 -5.43
CA ILE A 103 -5.77 10.39 -4.02
C ILE A 103 -7.17 10.89 -3.61
N ASP A 104 -7.84 11.67 -4.47
CA ASP A 104 -9.19 12.15 -4.18
C ASP A 104 -10.22 11.01 -4.13
N ILE A 105 -10.10 10.01 -5.01
CA ILE A 105 -10.91 8.80 -4.94
C ILE A 105 -10.68 8.09 -3.60
N CYS A 106 -9.43 7.85 -3.23
CA CYS A 106 -9.09 7.20 -1.96
C CYS A 106 -9.72 7.91 -0.76
N LYS A 107 -9.62 9.24 -0.71
CA LYS A 107 -10.24 10.06 0.35
C LYS A 107 -11.74 9.88 0.44
N ASN A 108 -12.43 9.85 -0.70
CA ASN A 108 -13.89 9.66 -0.73
C ASN A 108 -14.34 8.29 -0.25
N TYR A 109 -13.46 7.28 -0.35
CA TYR A 109 -13.72 5.92 0.11
C TYR A 109 -13.09 5.61 1.47
N ASN A 110 -12.48 6.58 2.16
CA ASN A 110 -11.74 6.41 3.41
C ASN A 110 -10.61 5.38 3.29
N ILE A 111 -9.87 5.42 2.18
CA ILE A 111 -8.69 4.63 1.92
C ILE A 111 -7.47 5.52 2.14
N SER A 112 -6.54 5.10 3.00
CA SER A 112 -5.27 5.80 3.21
C SER A 112 -4.36 5.67 1.99
N VAL A 113 -3.61 6.73 1.69
CA VAL A 113 -2.64 6.72 0.58
C VAL A 113 -1.23 6.88 1.13
N VAL A 114 -0.36 5.94 0.77
CA VAL A 114 1.09 5.97 1.06
C VAL A 114 1.85 6.18 -0.24
N ALA A 115 2.67 7.19 -0.33
CA ALA A 115 3.57 7.38 -1.48
C ALA A 115 4.92 6.73 -1.18
N GLU A 116 5.38 5.85 -2.08
CA GLU A 116 6.64 5.13 -1.91
C GLU A 116 7.77 5.74 -2.73
N GLY A 117 9.00 5.59 -2.24
CA GLY A 117 10.20 6.02 -2.94
C GLY A 117 10.38 7.53 -3.04
N VAL A 118 9.85 8.30 -2.09
CA VAL A 118 10.06 9.75 -2.02
C VAL A 118 11.54 10.02 -1.70
N GLU A 119 12.24 10.70 -2.62
CA GLU A 119 13.69 10.90 -2.53
C GLU A 119 14.10 12.38 -2.30
N ASN A 120 13.19 13.31 -2.58
CA ASN A 120 13.47 14.73 -2.46
C ASN A 120 12.27 15.56 -1.96
N GLU A 121 12.56 16.78 -1.49
CA GLU A 121 11.57 17.70 -0.91
C GLU A 121 10.47 18.12 -1.91
N LYS A 122 10.78 18.20 -3.21
CA LYS A 122 9.77 18.62 -4.20
C LYS A 122 8.71 17.53 -4.38
N GLU A 123 9.12 16.26 -4.49
CA GLU A 123 8.19 15.14 -4.53
C GLU A 123 7.28 15.16 -3.29
N TYR A 124 7.88 15.36 -2.12
CA TYR A 124 7.17 15.44 -0.86
C TYR A 124 6.15 16.59 -0.83
N ASP A 125 6.56 17.79 -1.23
CA ASP A 125 5.69 18.98 -1.25
C ASP A 125 4.50 18.79 -2.20
N ILE A 126 4.74 18.24 -3.41
CA ILE A 126 3.68 17.93 -4.37
C ILE A 126 2.67 16.94 -3.78
N LEU A 127 3.15 15.84 -3.18
CA LEU A 127 2.31 14.82 -2.55
C LEU A 127 1.49 15.40 -1.40
N LYS A 128 2.11 16.25 -0.59
CA LYS A 128 1.45 16.94 0.52
C LYS A 128 0.34 17.89 0.02
N GLU A 129 0.60 18.67 -1.04
CA GLU A 129 -0.41 19.51 -1.66
C GLU A 129 -1.57 18.72 -2.27
N MET A 130 -1.28 17.54 -2.83
CA MET A 130 -2.29 16.59 -3.28
C MET A 130 -3.10 16.00 -2.12
N GLY A 131 -2.55 16.07 -0.90
CA GLY A 131 -3.14 15.53 0.32
C GLY A 131 -2.97 14.04 0.44
N CYS A 132 -1.82 13.50 0.03
CA CYS A 132 -1.38 12.17 0.38
C CYS A 132 -1.26 12.06 1.91
N ASP A 133 -1.64 10.91 2.48
CA ASP A 133 -1.68 10.74 3.93
C ASP A 133 -0.30 10.45 4.51
N GLU A 134 0.47 9.62 3.82
CA GLU A 134 1.79 9.17 4.27
C GLU A 134 2.80 9.16 3.12
N ALA A 135 4.07 9.33 3.45
CA ALA A 135 5.17 9.25 2.51
C ALA A 135 6.32 8.40 3.08
N GLN A 136 6.88 7.54 2.25
CA GLN A 136 7.99 6.65 2.57
C GLN A 136 9.08 6.78 1.52
N GLY A 137 10.35 6.93 1.94
CA GLY A 137 11.46 6.96 0.99
C GLY A 137 12.75 7.44 1.60
N TYR A 138 13.77 7.56 0.75
CA TYR A 138 15.13 7.93 1.15
C TYR A 138 15.26 9.39 1.58
N LEU A 139 14.25 10.22 1.29
CA LEU A 139 14.17 11.57 1.86
C LEU A 139 14.18 11.54 3.39
N PHE A 140 13.51 10.55 3.99
CA PHE A 140 13.41 10.42 5.45
C PHE A 140 14.55 9.58 6.01
N ASP A 141 14.64 8.33 5.56
CA ASP A 141 15.72 7.43 5.94
C ASP A 141 15.88 6.25 4.95
N LYS A 142 17.08 5.67 4.96
CA LYS A 142 17.35 4.42 4.28
C LYS A 142 17.07 3.24 5.21
N PRO A 143 16.75 2.06 4.68
CA PRO A 143 16.63 0.85 5.49
C PRO A 143 17.86 0.66 6.38
N MET A 144 17.64 0.33 7.64
CA MET A 144 18.69 0.19 8.62
C MET A 144 18.46 -1.06 9.49
N SER A 145 19.50 -1.48 10.21
CA SER A 145 19.38 -2.57 11.18
C SER A 145 18.52 -2.15 12.36
N TRP A 146 17.94 -3.13 13.05
CA TRP A 146 17.13 -2.90 14.25
C TRP A 146 17.89 -2.07 15.30
N ASN A 147 19.14 -2.42 15.61
CA ASN A 147 19.93 -1.71 16.62
C ASN A 147 20.08 -0.22 16.27
N ARG A 148 20.32 0.09 14.98
CA ARG A 148 20.44 1.49 14.54
C ARG A 148 19.10 2.23 14.59
N PHE A 149 18.00 1.52 14.31
CA PHE A 149 16.66 2.09 14.41
C PHE A 149 16.33 2.42 15.87
N GLU A 150 16.59 1.50 16.78
CA GLU A 150 16.39 1.68 18.22
C GLU A 150 17.19 2.87 18.77
N GLU A 151 18.49 2.96 18.43
CA GLU A 151 19.34 4.08 18.85
C GLU A 151 18.86 5.45 18.31
N LYS A 152 18.19 5.48 17.14
CA LYS A 152 17.80 6.73 16.49
C LYS A 152 16.39 7.20 16.86
N TYR A 153 15.48 6.29 17.11
CA TYR A 153 14.03 6.58 17.18
C TYR A 153 13.35 6.17 18.50
N LEU A 154 13.97 5.32 19.31
CA LEU A 154 13.45 4.86 20.59
C LEU A 154 14.33 5.28 21.76
#